data_33eefe230fc6d6d3c810b2e8b1c66206
#
_entry.id   33eefe230fc6d6d3c810b2e8b1c66206
#
_cell.length_a   1.000
_cell.length_b   1.000
_cell.length_c   1.000
_cell.angle_alpha   90.00
_cell.angle_beta   90.00
_cell.angle_gamma   90.00
#
_symmetry.space_group_name_H-M   'P 1'
#
loop_
_entity.id
_entity.type
_entity.pdbx_description
1 polymer ?
#
loop_
_entity_poly.entity_id
_entity_poly.type
_entity_poly.pdbx_seq_one_letter_code
_entity_poly.pdbx_strand_id
1 'polypeptide(L)'
;MHHPAPAALGAILILAACVPEEPNVSLPAEDACGAAALQQLLGAPVADQDFSAIAARRIMADGSPMTMDYRPDRLNVTYDAQGRITRIWCG
;
A
#
# COMPACT_ATOMS: atom_id res chain seq x y z
N MET A 1 12.36 59.71 25.63
CA MET A 1 12.27 59.05 25.43
C MET A 1 11.77 58.12 24.89
N HIS A 2 11.55 57.86 24.55
CA HIS A 2 11.12 57.00 24.13
C HIS A 2 10.90 56.09 23.58
N HIS A 3 10.66 55.61 23.34
CA HIS A 3 10.42 54.58 22.92
C HIS A 3 9.99 53.75 22.34
N PRO A 4 9.99 53.29 22.00
CA PRO A 4 9.62 52.48 21.50
C PRO A 4 9.21 51.53 21.17
N ALA A 5 8.90 51.05 21.06
CA ALA A 5 8.40 50.21 20.75
C ALA A 5 8.27 49.29 20.07
N PRO A 6 8.16 48.84 19.87
CA PRO A 6 8.01 47.86 19.34
C PRO A 6 7.54 47.02 18.78
N ALA A 7 7.23 46.78 18.67
CA ALA A 7 6.76 46.06 18.15
C ALA A 7 6.57 45.05 17.68
N ALA A 8 6.52 44.70 17.66
CA ALA A 8 6.32 43.75 17.21
C ALA A 8 5.96 42.87 16.72
N LEU A 9 5.71 42.68 16.51
CA LEU A 9 5.36 41.88 16.05
C LEU A 9 5.06 40.87 15.62
N GLY A 10 4.88 40.45 15.51
CA GLY A 10 4.52 39.58 15.08
C GLY A 10 4.31 38.66 14.61
N ALA A 11 4.25 38.30 14.35
CA ALA A 11 4.08 37.48 13.89
C ALA A 11 3.70 36.48 13.58
N ILE A 12 3.38 36.10 13.57
CA ILE A 12 2.94 35.17 13.29
C ILE A 12 2.72 34.21 12.67
N LEU A 13 2.69 33.82 12.44
CA LEU A 13 2.42 32.92 11.94
C LEU A 13 1.96 31.94 11.64
N ILE A 14 1.64 31.49 11.44
CA ILE A 14 1.10 30.66 11.11
C ILE A 14 1.00 29.64 10.64
N LEU A 15 1.04 29.28 10.48
CA LEU A 15 0.92 28.36 10.10
C LEU A 15 0.39 27.39 9.88
N ALA A 16 0.10 27.10 10.10
CA ALA A 16 -0.56 26.26 10.02
C ALA A 16 -0.74 25.50 9.10
N ALA A 17 -0.92 25.62 8.54
CA ALA A 17 -1.24 25.02 7.54
C ALA A 17 -0.94 23.74 7.42
N CYS A 18 -0.34 23.21 7.92
CA CYS A 18 0.02 22.02 7.67
C CYS A 18 -0.70 21.08 8.22
N VAL A 19 -1.83 20.98 8.03
CA VAL A 19 -2.51 20.06 8.46
C VAL A 19 -2.26 18.94 7.80
N PRO A 20 -1.96 18.02 8.29
CA PRO A 20 -1.68 16.86 7.68
C PRO A 20 -2.88 16.27 7.32
N GLU A 21 -3.04 15.94 6.35
CA GLU A 21 -3.97 15.37 5.91
C GLU A 21 -4.14 14.13 6.45
N GLU A 22 -5.04 13.81 6.95
CA GLU A 22 -5.39 12.71 7.38
C GLU A 22 -5.41 11.72 6.48
N PRO A 23 -4.95 10.82 6.58
CA PRO A 23 -4.89 9.79 5.74
C PRO A 23 -6.09 9.09 5.75
N ASN A 24 -6.91 9.38 5.08
CA ASN A 24 -7.92 8.77 5.02
C ASN A 24 -7.67 7.82 4.12
N VAL A 25 -7.31 6.94 4.38
CA VAL A 25 -6.90 6.07 3.67
C VAL A 25 -7.68 5.20 2.98
N SER A 26 -8.20 5.47 1.99
CA SER A 26 -8.81 4.49 1.26
C SER A 26 -7.77 4.00 0.33
N LEU A 27 -7.59 2.76 0.16
CA LEU A 27 -6.68 2.25 -0.82
C LEU A 27 -7.16 2.61 -2.20
N PRO A 28 -6.28 2.89 -3.11
CA PRO A 28 -6.66 3.11 -4.48
C PRO A 28 -7.34 1.88 -5.01
N ALA A 29 -8.23 2.05 -5.93
CA ALA A 29 -8.98 0.94 -6.48
C ALA A 29 -8.09 -0.15 -7.00
N GLU A 30 -6.97 0.20 -7.63
CA GLU A 30 -6.14 -0.80 -8.17
C GLU A 30 -5.32 -1.50 -7.10
N ASP A 31 -5.39 -1.12 -5.86
CA ASP A 31 -4.69 -1.77 -4.79
C ASP A 31 -5.65 -2.16 -3.67
N ALA A 32 -6.88 -2.46 -4.02
CA ALA A 32 -7.88 -2.78 -3.01
C ALA A 32 -7.53 -4.03 -2.21
N CYS A 33 -6.67 -4.91 -2.72
CA CYS A 33 -6.28 -6.10 -1.99
C CYS A 33 -4.99 -5.91 -1.19
N GLY A 34 -4.33 -4.77 -1.29
CA GLY A 34 -3.11 -4.51 -0.55
C GLY A 34 -1.85 -5.05 -1.21
N ALA A 35 -1.91 -5.40 -2.50
CA ALA A 35 -0.75 -5.99 -3.17
C ALA A 35 0.46 -5.07 -3.19
N ALA A 36 0.26 -3.76 -3.22
CA ALA A 36 1.39 -2.83 -3.28
C ALA A 36 2.30 -2.98 -2.06
N ALA A 37 1.75 -3.24 -0.91
CA ALA A 37 2.53 -3.37 0.31
C ALA A 37 3.26 -4.71 0.38
N LEU A 38 2.99 -5.63 -0.53
CA LEU A 38 3.57 -6.95 -0.48
C LEU A 38 4.65 -7.16 -1.55
N GLN A 39 4.97 -6.13 -2.31
CA GLN A 39 5.93 -6.29 -3.41
C GLN A 39 7.33 -6.68 -2.94
N GLN A 40 7.67 -6.41 -1.68
CA GLN A 40 8.96 -6.82 -1.16
C GLN A 40 9.07 -8.34 -1.06
N LEU A 41 7.97 -9.04 -1.18
CA LEU A 41 8.00 -10.51 -1.11
C LEU A 41 8.37 -11.16 -2.45
N LEU A 42 8.51 -10.37 -3.50
CA LEU A 42 8.93 -10.93 -4.79
C LEU A 42 10.28 -11.62 -4.61
N GLY A 43 10.39 -12.83 -5.09
CA GLY A 43 11.59 -13.64 -4.96
C GLY A 43 11.69 -14.45 -3.67
N ALA A 44 10.80 -14.21 -2.72
CA ALA A 44 10.81 -14.96 -1.47
C ALA A 44 10.10 -16.29 -1.63
N PRO A 45 10.37 -17.25 -0.77
CA PRO A 45 9.67 -18.54 -0.84
C PRO A 45 8.20 -18.36 -0.49
N VAL A 46 7.33 -18.81 -1.36
CA VAL A 46 5.89 -18.68 -1.14
C VAL A 46 5.48 -19.49 0.10
N ALA A 47 6.15 -20.59 0.35
CA ALA A 47 5.79 -21.45 1.46
C ALA A 47 6.04 -20.80 2.83
N ASP A 48 6.88 -19.79 2.86
CA ASP A 48 7.17 -19.11 4.12
C ASP A 48 6.25 -17.94 4.39
N GLN A 49 5.31 -17.66 3.51
CA GLN A 49 4.45 -16.50 3.68
C GLN A 49 3.08 -16.92 4.18
N ASP A 50 2.46 -16.06 4.94
CA ASP A 50 1.13 -16.33 5.44
C ASP A 50 0.19 -15.26 4.89
N PHE A 51 -0.63 -15.61 3.95
CA PHE A 51 -1.60 -14.72 3.36
C PHE A 51 -3.01 -14.91 3.95
N SER A 52 -3.11 -15.66 5.04
CA SER A 52 -4.41 -16.05 5.56
C SER A 52 -5.28 -14.86 6.02
N ALA A 53 -4.67 -13.73 6.29
CA ALA A 53 -5.43 -12.55 6.68
C ALA A 53 -6.18 -11.95 5.49
N ILE A 54 -5.86 -12.35 4.27
CA ILE A 54 -6.51 -11.81 3.09
C ILE A 54 -7.51 -12.83 2.62
N ALA A 55 -8.79 -12.52 2.86
CA ALA A 55 -9.84 -13.49 2.60
C ALA A 55 -9.95 -13.88 1.14
N ALA A 56 -9.88 -12.93 0.24
CA ALA A 56 -9.97 -13.23 -1.18
C ALA A 56 -8.57 -13.35 -1.73
N ARG A 57 -8.11 -14.54 -2.00
CA ARG A 57 -6.75 -14.73 -2.50
C ARG A 57 -6.66 -15.95 -3.41
N ARG A 58 -5.70 -15.91 -4.30
CA ARG A 58 -5.39 -17.02 -5.19
C ARG A 58 -3.89 -17.17 -5.21
N ILE A 59 -3.36 -18.32 -4.85
CA ILE A 59 -1.94 -18.56 -4.84
C ILE A 59 -1.68 -19.73 -5.76
N MET A 60 -0.90 -19.53 -6.80
CA MET A 60 -0.80 -20.54 -7.85
C MET A 60 0.55 -20.53 -8.54
N ALA A 61 0.90 -21.62 -9.13
CA ALA A 61 2.14 -21.73 -9.88
C ALA A 61 2.06 -20.87 -11.15
N ASP A 62 3.21 -20.37 -11.59
CA ASP A 62 3.28 -19.63 -12.83
C ASP A 62 2.65 -20.41 -13.95
N GLY A 63 1.91 -19.74 -14.76
CA GLY A 63 1.30 -20.38 -15.93
C GLY A 63 0.02 -21.16 -15.63
N SER A 64 -0.43 -21.14 -14.39
CA SER A 64 -1.68 -21.82 -14.08
C SER A 64 -2.85 -21.15 -14.77
N PRO A 65 -3.82 -21.91 -15.23
CA PRO A 65 -5.01 -21.31 -15.82
C PRO A 65 -5.74 -20.48 -14.79
N MET A 66 -6.27 -19.37 -15.19
CA MET A 66 -7.02 -18.50 -14.29
C MET A 66 -8.36 -18.20 -14.88
N THR A 67 -9.34 -18.04 -14.03
CA THR A 67 -10.64 -17.61 -14.49
C THR A 67 -10.59 -16.14 -14.89
N MET A 68 -11.50 -15.75 -15.74
CA MET A 68 -11.50 -14.40 -16.27
C MET A 68 -12.25 -13.40 -15.38
N ASP A 69 -12.77 -13.86 -14.26
CA ASP A 69 -13.53 -12.98 -13.40
C ASP A 69 -12.60 -12.10 -12.59
N TYR A 70 -12.63 -10.84 -12.86
CA TYR A 70 -11.79 -9.89 -12.17
C TYR A 70 -12.42 -9.51 -10.83
N ARG A 71 -11.61 -9.54 -9.78
CA ARG A 71 -12.06 -9.10 -8.47
C ARG A 71 -11.03 -8.16 -7.86
N PRO A 72 -11.28 -6.89 -7.82
CA PRO A 72 -10.27 -5.93 -7.34
C PRO A 72 -9.79 -6.20 -5.92
N ASP A 73 -10.58 -6.86 -5.10
CA ASP A 73 -10.19 -7.17 -3.74
C ASP A 73 -9.44 -8.49 -3.61
N ARG A 74 -9.23 -9.21 -4.70
CA ARG A 74 -8.57 -10.51 -4.62
C ARG A 74 -7.07 -10.38 -4.82
N LEU A 75 -6.30 -10.91 -3.88
CA LEU A 75 -4.87 -10.97 -4.01
C LEU A 75 -4.50 -12.18 -4.85
N ASN A 76 -3.67 -11.99 -5.85
CA ASN A 76 -3.16 -13.08 -6.65
C ASN A 76 -1.65 -13.15 -6.47
N VAL A 77 -1.14 -14.34 -6.23
CA VAL A 77 0.28 -14.56 -6.05
C VAL A 77 0.67 -15.72 -6.93
N THR A 78 1.70 -15.57 -7.74
CA THR A 78 2.23 -16.69 -8.51
C THR A 78 3.64 -17.00 -8.03
N TYR A 79 4.07 -18.22 -8.22
CA TYR A 79 5.41 -18.66 -7.85
C TYR A 79 5.98 -19.56 -8.94
N ASP A 80 7.30 -19.62 -9.00
CA ASP A 80 8.00 -20.38 -10.03
C ASP A 80 8.25 -21.83 -9.59
N ALA A 81 8.95 -22.56 -10.40
CA ALA A 81 9.22 -23.98 -10.13
C ALA A 81 10.04 -24.18 -8.86
N GLN A 82 10.74 -23.18 -8.38
CA GLN A 82 11.50 -23.26 -7.15
C GLN A 82 10.70 -22.76 -5.96
N GLY A 83 9.43 -22.42 -6.16
CA GLY A 83 8.58 -21.93 -5.09
C GLY A 83 8.82 -20.48 -4.75
N ARG A 84 9.47 -19.70 -5.62
CA ARG A 84 9.72 -18.31 -5.32
C ARG A 84 8.66 -17.44 -5.95
N ILE A 85 8.22 -16.47 -5.23
CA ILE A 85 7.15 -15.58 -5.69
C ILE A 85 7.60 -14.78 -6.89
N THR A 86 6.81 -14.82 -7.97
CA THR A 86 7.14 -14.13 -9.20
C THR A 86 6.25 -12.93 -9.47
N ARG A 87 5.03 -12.92 -8.93
CA ARG A 87 4.13 -11.81 -9.17
C ARG A 87 3.09 -11.71 -8.07
N ILE A 88 2.73 -10.50 -7.70
CA ILE A 88 1.70 -10.23 -6.70
C ILE A 88 0.85 -9.09 -7.22
N TRP A 89 -0.45 -9.29 -7.36
CA TRP A 89 -1.32 -8.25 -7.90
C TRP A 89 -2.77 -8.44 -7.44
N CYS A 90 -3.59 -7.43 -7.62
CA CYS A 90 -5.02 -7.52 -7.34
C CYS A 90 -5.80 -7.81 -8.62
N GLY A 91 -6.75 -8.67 -8.56
CA GLY A 91 -7.54 -8.93 -9.77
C GLY A 91 -8.35 -10.22 -9.81
#